data_ed54a94f1db860ea3344c722519ecd76
#
_entry.id   ed54a94f1db860ea3344c722519ecd76
#
_cell.length_a   1.000
_cell.length_b   1.000
_cell.length_c   1.000
_cell.angle_alpha   90.00
_cell.angle_beta   90.00
_cell.angle_gamma   90.00
#
_symmetry.space_group_name_H-M   'P 1'
#
loop_
_entity.id
_entity.type
_entity.pdbx_description
1 polymer ?
#
loop_
_entity_poly.entity_id
_entity_poly.type
_entity_poly.pdbx_seq_one_letter_code
_entity_poly.pdbx_strand_id
1 'polypeptide(L)'
;MKYKLRFAAFFTAMIVFNLAANFAHPVTPTVIQELQLHDYMFGVALAVMLITNFLLSPFWGKINNYISSRLSLLICCLGYGVAQVWFAYATTELMIILARMFAGLFTGGIFVSFLTYIVNKSDPEDQGKYLTYSATIKSVASAFGYMIGGFLGEFSVRLAFLVQAGTLIAVAIAFFLICEPDSTANLKDIPAKQLMKEANPFQAFIDSRNFMCMAFVFLFAINIFINVGNTGFDQAFNYYLKAQLGLTSSYNGIIKAGVGFVSFIANMSLCIWIIKKTNVKKSMVVLTAFCALASIGTLISVKIGIFILFSILVYAGYSVSVPVLQNMVADQASPEQKNLVMGFFNATQSLGSIAGSLTAGFIYSVNAKLPFACTFVIYSVGVAAAFGYLCYHKKEA
;
A
#
# COMPACT_ATOMS: atom_id res chain seq x y z
N MET A 1 12.28 8.51 -30.83
CA MET A 1 13.30 7.70 -30.12
C MET A 1 13.63 8.24 -28.71
N LYS A 2 13.87 9.55 -28.53
CA LYS A 2 14.14 10.14 -27.19
C LYS A 2 13.02 9.97 -26.16
N TYR A 3 11.75 10.06 -26.56
CA TYR A 3 10.58 9.89 -25.69
C TYR A 3 10.50 8.49 -25.06
N LYS A 4 10.52 7.42 -25.87
CA LYS A 4 10.45 6.02 -25.38
C LYS A 4 11.64 5.66 -24.49
N LEU A 5 12.85 6.15 -24.82
CA LEU A 5 14.04 5.94 -24.01
C LEU A 5 13.92 6.61 -22.65
N ARG A 6 13.33 7.81 -22.58
CA ARG A 6 13.12 8.54 -21.32
C ARG A 6 12.11 7.83 -20.41
N PHE A 7 10.99 7.34 -20.95
CA PHE A 7 10.05 6.54 -20.17
C PHE A 7 10.66 5.21 -19.71
N ALA A 8 11.50 4.55 -20.52
CA ALA A 8 12.24 3.36 -20.10
C ALA A 8 13.17 3.68 -18.91
N ALA A 9 13.91 4.79 -18.97
CA ALA A 9 14.76 5.22 -17.86
C ALA A 9 13.94 5.59 -16.61
N PHE A 10 12.79 6.27 -16.77
CA PHE A 10 11.87 6.58 -15.68
C PHE A 10 11.34 5.31 -15.00
N PHE A 11 10.89 4.32 -15.76
CA PHE A 11 10.42 3.05 -15.20
C PHE A 11 11.56 2.25 -14.55
N THR A 12 12.78 2.30 -15.08
CA THR A 12 13.95 1.69 -14.43
C THR A 12 14.21 2.34 -13.07
N ALA A 13 14.24 3.67 -13.00
CA ALA A 13 14.37 4.39 -11.74
C ALA A 13 13.22 4.07 -10.76
N MET A 14 11.99 3.92 -11.27
CA MET A 14 10.82 3.53 -10.49
C MET A 14 10.92 2.09 -9.94
N ILE A 15 11.52 1.15 -10.68
CA ILE A 15 11.83 -0.20 -10.19
C ILE A 15 12.81 -0.10 -9.01
N VAL A 16 13.91 0.61 -9.18
CA VAL A 16 14.94 0.79 -8.13
C VAL A 16 14.33 1.46 -6.90
N PHE A 17 13.48 2.47 -7.07
CA PHE A 17 12.75 3.09 -5.98
C PHE A 17 11.88 2.09 -5.22
N ASN A 18 11.04 1.30 -5.91
CA ASN A 18 10.12 0.35 -5.27
C ASN A 18 10.87 -0.81 -4.60
N LEU A 19 12.00 -1.23 -5.13
CA LEU A 19 12.91 -2.16 -4.44
C LEU A 19 13.38 -1.53 -3.12
N ALA A 20 13.99 -0.35 -3.18
CA ALA A 20 14.57 0.33 -2.03
C ALA A 20 13.51 0.67 -0.97
N ALA A 21 12.34 1.16 -1.35
CA ALA A 21 11.26 1.52 -0.44
C ALA A 21 10.83 0.38 0.49
N ASN A 22 11.14 -0.87 0.13
CA ASN A 22 10.76 -2.06 0.88
C ASN A 22 11.90 -2.71 1.68
N PHE A 23 13.15 -2.19 1.65
CA PHE A 23 14.27 -2.79 2.38
C PHE A 23 14.09 -2.78 3.90
N ALA A 24 13.48 -1.74 4.47
CA ALA A 24 13.29 -1.61 5.90
C ALA A 24 12.19 -2.51 6.50
N HIS A 25 11.23 -2.95 5.67
CA HIS A 25 10.08 -3.68 6.19
C HIS A 25 10.42 -5.01 6.88
N PRO A 26 11.25 -5.91 6.31
CA PRO A 26 11.58 -7.18 6.94
C PRO A 26 12.47 -7.04 8.17
N VAL A 27 13.17 -5.92 8.33
CA VAL A 27 14.08 -5.66 9.46
C VAL A 27 13.42 -4.86 10.60
N THR A 28 12.30 -4.21 10.35
CA THR A 28 11.57 -3.43 11.38
C THR A 28 11.22 -4.26 12.63
N PRO A 29 10.75 -5.52 12.54
CA PRO A 29 10.53 -6.37 13.71
C PRO A 29 11.80 -6.57 14.57
N THR A 30 12.95 -6.71 13.92
CA THR A 30 14.24 -6.87 14.62
C THR A 30 14.61 -5.60 15.39
N VAL A 31 14.39 -4.40 14.81
CA VAL A 31 14.60 -3.11 15.52
C VAL A 31 13.79 -3.05 16.80
N ILE A 32 12.50 -3.41 16.74
CA ILE A 32 11.61 -3.35 17.91
C ILE A 32 12.10 -4.26 19.02
N GLN A 33 12.54 -5.47 18.68
CA GLN A 33 13.06 -6.42 19.65
C GLN A 33 14.43 -6.02 20.23
N GLU A 34 15.38 -5.60 19.38
CA GLU A 34 16.72 -5.20 19.82
C GLU A 34 16.68 -3.98 20.75
N LEU A 35 15.77 -3.04 20.50
CA LEU A 35 15.55 -1.87 21.33
C LEU A 35 14.62 -2.14 22.53
N GLN A 36 14.12 -3.37 22.70
CA GLN A 36 13.18 -3.76 23.75
C GLN A 36 11.95 -2.86 23.84
N LEU A 37 11.42 -2.43 22.69
CA LEU A 37 10.23 -1.58 22.63
C LEU A 37 8.97 -2.42 22.80
N HIS A 38 7.86 -1.75 23.11
CA HIS A 38 6.57 -2.44 23.20
C HIS A 38 6.15 -3.08 21.87
N ASP A 39 5.55 -4.26 21.93
CA ASP A 39 5.14 -5.02 20.75
C ASP A 39 4.21 -4.22 19.82
N TYR A 40 3.30 -3.38 20.38
CA TYR A 40 2.38 -2.58 19.57
C TYR A 40 3.09 -1.64 18.57
N MET A 41 4.38 -1.37 18.78
CA MET A 41 5.14 -0.44 17.95
C MET A 41 5.25 -0.86 16.49
N PHE A 42 5.16 -2.17 16.17
CA PHE A 42 5.16 -2.59 14.76
C PHE A 42 3.93 -2.06 13.99
N GLY A 43 2.77 -2.04 14.66
CA GLY A 43 1.53 -1.50 14.08
C GLY A 43 1.49 0.02 14.11
N VAL A 44 1.86 0.64 15.23
CA VAL A 44 1.88 2.10 15.39
C VAL A 44 2.85 2.75 14.39
N ALA A 45 4.05 2.21 14.22
CA ALA A 45 5.06 2.75 13.30
C ALA A 45 4.57 2.82 11.85
N LEU A 46 3.86 1.79 11.37
CA LEU A 46 3.25 1.84 10.04
C LEU A 46 2.03 2.78 10.00
N ALA A 47 1.16 2.72 11.02
CA ALA A 47 -0.06 3.52 11.03
C ALA A 47 0.22 5.02 10.98
N VAL A 48 1.18 5.52 11.76
CA VAL A 48 1.53 6.95 11.75
C VAL A 48 2.11 7.40 10.41
N MET A 49 2.88 6.52 9.74
CA MET A 49 3.35 6.76 8.38
C MET A 49 2.19 6.82 7.38
N LEU A 50 1.22 5.92 7.47
CA LEU A 50 0.04 5.90 6.61
C LEU A 50 -0.87 7.10 6.87
N ILE A 51 -1.02 7.54 8.12
CA ILE A 51 -1.80 8.73 8.48
C ILE A 51 -1.20 9.97 7.81
N THR A 52 0.10 10.21 7.98
CA THR A 52 0.76 11.38 7.37
C THR A 52 0.77 11.30 5.85
N ASN A 53 0.95 10.10 5.29
CA ASN A 53 0.83 9.87 3.85
C ASN A 53 -0.58 10.25 3.36
N PHE A 54 -1.64 9.75 4.01
CA PHE A 54 -3.03 10.06 3.67
C PHE A 54 -3.33 11.55 3.73
N LEU A 55 -2.92 12.21 4.82
CA LEU A 55 -3.18 13.64 5.04
C LEU A 55 -2.47 14.54 4.02
N LEU A 56 -1.28 14.15 3.56
CA LEU A 56 -0.43 15.01 2.73
C LEU A 56 -0.39 14.62 1.24
N SER A 57 -0.93 13.47 0.85
CA SER A 57 -1.03 13.08 -0.56
C SER A 57 -1.78 14.11 -1.42
N PRO A 58 -2.93 14.70 -1.02
CA PRO A 58 -3.60 15.73 -1.80
C PRO A 58 -2.78 17.02 -1.93
N PHE A 59 -2.03 17.39 -0.89
CA PHE A 59 -1.09 18.53 -0.96
C PHE A 59 -0.06 18.33 -2.07
N TRP A 60 0.58 17.15 -2.12
CA TRP A 60 1.54 16.82 -3.18
C TRP A 60 0.90 16.77 -4.57
N GLY A 61 -0.35 16.27 -4.65
CA GLY A 61 -1.10 16.29 -5.91
C GLY A 61 -1.33 17.69 -6.45
N LYS A 62 -1.65 18.64 -5.57
CA LYS A 62 -1.85 20.04 -5.96
C LYS A 62 -0.54 20.75 -6.26
N ILE A 63 0.48 20.58 -5.41
CA ILE A 63 1.75 21.28 -5.57
C ILE A 63 2.48 20.85 -6.85
N ASN A 64 2.28 19.62 -7.35
CA ASN A 64 2.85 19.14 -8.62
C ASN A 64 2.48 20.03 -9.83
N ASN A 65 1.32 20.68 -9.80
CA ASN A 65 0.92 21.59 -10.86
C ASN A 65 1.81 22.85 -10.91
N TYR A 66 2.46 23.21 -9.79
CA TYR A 66 3.24 24.43 -9.63
C TYR A 66 4.75 24.20 -9.67
N ILE A 67 5.24 23.11 -9.01
CA ILE A 67 6.69 22.85 -8.92
C ILE A 67 7.18 21.73 -9.84
N SER A 68 6.31 21.11 -10.58
CA SER A 68 6.50 19.91 -11.40
C SER A 68 6.74 18.60 -10.62
N SER A 69 6.29 17.48 -11.20
CA SER A 69 6.52 16.14 -10.66
C SER A 69 8.01 15.81 -10.53
N ARG A 70 8.84 16.35 -11.43
CA ARG A 70 10.31 16.23 -11.39
C ARG A 70 10.89 16.71 -10.07
N LEU A 71 10.52 17.92 -9.65
CA LEU A 71 11.03 18.53 -8.42
C LEU A 71 10.40 17.91 -7.18
N SER A 72 9.12 17.56 -7.25
CA SER A 72 8.44 16.82 -6.17
C SER A 72 9.09 15.46 -5.92
N LEU A 73 9.45 14.70 -6.97
CA LEU A 73 10.16 13.42 -6.83
C LEU A 73 11.52 13.61 -6.18
N LEU A 74 12.28 14.65 -6.57
CA LEU A 74 13.56 14.96 -5.93
C LEU A 74 13.37 15.23 -4.42
N ILE A 75 12.50 16.16 -4.07
CA ILE A 75 12.27 16.55 -2.67
C ILE A 75 11.75 15.37 -1.85
N CYS A 76 10.78 14.63 -2.39
CA CYS A 76 10.14 13.54 -1.67
C CYS A 76 11.07 12.33 -1.48
N CYS A 77 11.86 11.96 -2.49
CA CYS A 77 12.81 10.86 -2.35
C CYS A 77 13.96 11.22 -1.39
N LEU A 78 14.46 12.47 -1.43
CA LEU A 78 15.45 12.96 -0.46
C LEU A 78 14.87 12.98 0.96
N GLY A 79 13.66 13.53 1.15
CA GLY A 79 12.99 13.58 2.45
C GLY A 79 12.72 12.18 3.01
N TYR A 80 12.30 11.24 2.17
CA TYR A 80 12.13 9.85 2.58
C TYR A 80 13.47 9.20 2.94
N GLY A 81 14.56 9.47 2.19
CA GLY A 81 15.92 9.03 2.52
C GLY A 81 16.37 9.54 3.89
N VAL A 82 16.19 10.83 4.18
CA VAL A 82 16.48 11.43 5.49
C VAL A 82 15.69 10.76 6.61
N ALA A 83 14.39 10.48 6.38
CA ALA A 83 13.56 9.75 7.34
C ALA A 83 14.11 8.35 7.67
N GLN A 84 14.65 7.65 6.67
CA GLN A 84 15.25 6.32 6.89
C GLN A 84 16.57 6.40 7.66
N VAL A 85 17.39 7.43 7.42
CA VAL A 85 18.58 7.69 8.26
C VAL A 85 18.15 7.98 9.70
N TRP A 86 17.15 8.83 9.90
CA TRP A 86 16.62 9.10 11.24
C TRP A 86 16.14 7.81 11.92
N PHE A 87 15.38 6.97 11.22
CA PHE A 87 14.92 5.69 11.75
C PHE A 87 16.10 4.76 12.11
N ALA A 88 17.16 4.70 11.28
CA ALA A 88 18.34 3.87 11.52
C ALA A 88 19.08 4.18 12.83
N TYR A 89 18.94 5.41 13.31
CA TYR A 89 19.56 5.90 14.57
C TYR A 89 18.54 6.15 15.68
N ALA A 90 17.27 5.77 15.46
CA ALA A 90 16.26 5.89 16.51
C ALA A 90 16.51 4.88 17.62
N THR A 91 16.43 5.34 18.88
CA THR A 91 16.63 4.54 20.09
C THR A 91 15.41 4.50 21.00
N THR A 92 14.38 5.29 20.70
CA THR A 92 13.15 5.39 21.49
C THR A 92 11.92 5.27 20.60
N GLU A 93 10.78 4.89 21.19
CA GLU A 93 9.50 4.83 20.49
C GLU A 93 9.12 6.16 19.83
N LEU A 94 9.31 7.27 20.57
CA LEU A 94 9.02 8.60 20.05
C LEU A 94 9.85 8.93 18.80
N MET A 95 11.15 8.61 18.80
CA MET A 95 12.02 8.82 17.65
C MET A 95 11.53 8.00 16.45
N ILE A 96 11.12 6.75 16.66
CA ILE A 96 10.56 5.89 15.61
C ILE A 96 9.26 6.48 15.06
N ILE A 97 8.35 6.91 15.94
CA ILE A 97 7.08 7.54 15.55
C ILE A 97 7.34 8.79 14.70
N LEU A 98 8.21 9.69 15.16
CA LEU A 98 8.53 10.92 14.44
C LEU A 98 9.22 10.64 13.10
N ALA A 99 10.16 9.70 13.03
CA ALA A 99 10.81 9.29 11.80
C ALA A 99 9.79 8.70 10.78
N ARG A 100 8.82 7.90 11.27
CA ARG A 100 7.75 7.34 10.43
C ARG A 100 6.73 8.39 9.98
N MET A 101 6.37 9.33 10.84
CA MET A 101 5.54 10.48 10.44
C MET A 101 6.23 11.29 9.35
N PHE A 102 7.53 11.57 9.53
CA PHE A 102 8.33 12.29 8.55
C PHE A 102 8.47 11.51 7.23
N ALA A 103 8.64 10.17 7.28
CA ALA A 103 8.61 9.32 6.10
C ALA A 103 7.26 9.39 5.36
N GLY A 104 6.15 9.35 6.09
CA GLY A 104 4.80 9.43 5.52
C GLY A 104 4.52 10.73 4.79
N LEU A 105 5.05 11.85 5.30
CA LEU A 105 4.95 13.17 4.67
C LEU A 105 5.46 13.15 3.21
N PHE A 106 6.51 12.41 2.93
CA PHE A 106 7.12 12.36 1.60
C PHE A 106 6.66 11.19 0.74
N THR A 107 6.39 10.02 1.32
CA THR A 107 6.01 8.84 0.54
C THR A 107 4.72 9.04 -0.24
N GLY A 108 3.74 9.77 0.30
CA GLY A 108 2.53 10.15 -0.43
C GLY A 108 2.84 10.95 -1.69
N GLY A 109 3.76 11.91 -1.57
CA GLY A 109 4.20 12.75 -2.69
C GLY A 109 4.87 11.96 -3.81
N ILE A 110 5.67 10.94 -3.49
CA ILE A 110 6.34 10.13 -4.50
C ILE A 110 5.34 9.39 -5.39
N PHE A 111 4.39 8.66 -4.78
CA PHE A 111 3.40 7.89 -5.55
C PHE A 111 2.47 8.79 -6.37
N VAL A 112 2.06 9.91 -5.81
CA VAL A 112 1.25 10.90 -6.54
C VAL A 112 2.04 11.49 -7.71
N SER A 113 3.33 11.84 -7.50
CA SER A 113 4.17 12.41 -8.56
C SER A 113 4.48 11.41 -9.68
N PHE A 114 4.59 10.11 -9.39
CA PHE A 114 4.69 9.09 -10.43
C PHE A 114 3.48 9.11 -11.36
N LEU A 115 2.29 9.09 -10.79
CA LEU A 115 1.05 9.10 -11.58
C LEU A 115 0.89 10.40 -12.35
N THR A 116 1.15 11.55 -11.69
CA THR A 116 1.08 12.87 -12.32
C THR A 116 2.05 12.98 -13.50
N TYR A 117 3.30 12.54 -13.34
CA TYR A 117 4.29 12.55 -14.43
C TYR A 117 3.85 11.70 -15.61
N ILE A 118 3.36 10.47 -15.35
CA ILE A 118 2.85 9.58 -16.40
C ILE A 118 1.69 10.26 -17.14
N VAL A 119 0.71 10.80 -16.42
CA VAL A 119 -0.47 11.45 -17.02
C VAL A 119 -0.08 12.69 -17.84
N ASN A 120 0.83 13.52 -17.33
CA ASN A 120 1.20 14.78 -17.99
C ASN A 120 2.15 14.60 -19.17
N LYS A 121 2.93 13.53 -19.21
CA LYS A 121 4.02 13.35 -20.20
C LYS A 121 3.80 12.20 -21.17
N SER A 122 2.83 11.30 -20.93
CA SER A 122 2.52 10.23 -21.87
C SER A 122 1.51 10.68 -22.93
N ASP A 123 1.65 10.11 -24.12
CA ASP A 123 0.62 10.23 -25.15
C ASP A 123 -0.68 9.57 -24.65
N PRO A 124 -1.86 10.13 -24.97
CA PRO A 124 -3.15 9.59 -24.49
C PRO A 124 -3.35 8.10 -24.80
N GLU A 125 -2.83 7.61 -25.93
CA GLU A 125 -2.90 6.20 -26.34
C GLU A 125 -2.06 5.27 -25.45
N ASP A 126 -0.90 5.73 -24.96
CA ASP A 126 0.02 4.96 -24.11
C ASP A 126 -0.27 5.12 -22.61
N GLN A 127 -1.07 6.10 -22.19
CA GLN A 127 -1.28 6.45 -20.79
C GLN A 127 -1.78 5.27 -19.95
N GLY A 128 -2.82 4.57 -20.41
CA GLY A 128 -3.36 3.40 -19.69
C GLY A 128 -2.34 2.27 -19.54
N LYS A 129 -1.51 2.04 -20.55
CA LYS A 129 -0.42 1.07 -20.53
C LYS A 129 0.65 1.45 -19.50
N TYR A 130 1.06 2.71 -19.46
CA TYR A 130 2.09 3.18 -18.52
C TYR A 130 1.60 3.20 -17.08
N LEU A 131 0.33 3.52 -16.82
CA LEU A 131 -0.28 3.38 -15.50
C LEU A 131 -0.31 1.90 -15.05
N THR A 132 -0.60 0.97 -15.97
CA THR A 132 -0.53 -0.48 -15.68
C THR A 132 0.91 -0.92 -15.37
N TYR A 133 1.90 -0.43 -16.11
CA TYR A 133 3.31 -0.70 -15.80
C TYR A 133 3.69 -0.19 -14.41
N SER A 134 3.26 1.01 -14.04
CA SER A 134 3.49 1.57 -12.70
C SER A 134 2.94 0.68 -11.59
N ALA A 135 1.70 0.20 -11.72
CA ALA A 135 1.07 -0.69 -10.76
C ALA A 135 1.79 -2.06 -10.66
N THR A 136 2.18 -2.63 -11.80
CA THR A 136 2.93 -3.89 -11.86
C THR A 136 4.31 -3.76 -11.22
N ILE A 137 5.05 -2.69 -11.55
CA ILE A 137 6.36 -2.39 -10.97
C ILE A 137 6.24 -2.27 -9.45
N LYS A 138 5.26 -1.51 -8.96
CA LYS A 138 5.02 -1.36 -7.52
C LYS A 138 4.85 -2.73 -6.84
N SER A 139 4.04 -3.62 -7.40
CA SER A 139 3.77 -4.93 -6.81
C SER A 139 4.99 -5.85 -6.84
N VAL A 140 5.59 -6.03 -8.03
CA VAL A 140 6.69 -7.00 -8.23
C VAL A 140 7.98 -6.53 -7.55
N ALA A 141 8.37 -5.27 -7.76
CA ALA A 141 9.60 -4.73 -7.18
C ALA A 141 9.51 -4.68 -5.65
N SER A 142 8.33 -4.43 -5.06
CA SER A 142 8.17 -4.48 -3.60
C SER A 142 8.49 -5.86 -3.03
N ALA A 143 8.05 -6.94 -3.68
CA ALA A 143 8.32 -8.30 -3.21
C ALA A 143 9.84 -8.62 -3.22
N PHE A 144 10.55 -8.26 -4.30
CA PHE A 144 12.01 -8.39 -4.35
C PHE A 144 12.73 -7.45 -3.39
N GLY A 145 12.18 -6.26 -3.15
CA GLY A 145 12.68 -5.32 -2.15
C GLY A 145 12.68 -5.90 -0.73
N TYR A 146 11.60 -6.59 -0.36
CA TYR A 146 11.55 -7.34 0.91
C TYR A 146 12.67 -8.38 1.00
N MET A 147 12.92 -9.14 -0.08
CA MET A 147 13.98 -10.14 -0.10
C MET A 147 15.36 -9.51 0.09
N ILE A 148 15.68 -8.48 -0.68
CA ILE A 148 16.97 -7.76 -0.60
C ILE A 148 17.14 -7.16 0.81
N GLY A 149 16.11 -6.48 1.34
CA GLY A 149 16.12 -5.91 2.67
C GLY A 149 16.30 -6.95 3.77
N GLY A 150 15.69 -8.12 3.62
CA GLY A 150 15.89 -9.25 4.52
C GLY A 150 17.34 -9.72 4.57
N PHE A 151 17.99 -9.90 3.41
CA PHE A 151 19.40 -10.25 3.35
C PHE A 151 20.32 -9.15 3.91
N LEU A 152 20.05 -7.88 3.61
CA LEU A 152 20.80 -6.77 4.19
C LEU A 152 20.70 -6.75 5.72
N GLY A 153 19.53 -7.11 6.26
CA GLY A 153 19.29 -7.21 7.69
C GLY A 153 20.10 -8.27 8.42
N GLU A 154 20.56 -9.33 7.72
CA GLU A 154 21.47 -10.34 8.30
C GLU A 154 22.86 -9.77 8.60
N PHE A 155 23.32 -8.83 7.78
CA PHE A 155 24.61 -8.18 8.02
C PHE A 155 24.46 -7.14 9.13
N SER A 156 23.47 -6.29 9.05
CA SER A 156 23.13 -5.29 10.07
C SER A 156 21.77 -4.65 9.77
N VAL A 157 20.92 -4.54 10.78
CA VAL A 157 19.66 -3.81 10.69
C VAL A 157 19.90 -2.38 10.22
N ARG A 158 20.90 -1.70 10.80
CA ARG A 158 21.26 -0.33 10.42
C ARG A 158 21.70 -0.24 8.95
N LEU A 159 22.46 -1.22 8.46
CA LEU A 159 22.89 -1.26 7.06
C LEU A 159 21.71 -1.27 6.10
N ALA A 160 20.66 -2.05 6.39
CA ALA A 160 19.46 -2.10 5.53
C ALA A 160 18.82 -0.71 5.37
N PHE A 161 18.69 0.05 6.46
CA PHE A 161 18.17 1.43 6.41
C PHE A 161 19.10 2.40 5.68
N LEU A 162 20.41 2.31 5.90
CA LEU A 162 21.38 3.20 5.25
C LEU A 162 21.51 2.92 3.75
N VAL A 163 21.48 1.66 3.35
CA VAL A 163 21.43 1.27 1.92
C VAL A 163 20.13 1.74 1.29
N GLN A 164 19.00 1.62 2.00
CA GLN A 164 17.73 2.20 1.55
C GLN A 164 17.85 3.70 1.33
N ALA A 165 18.36 4.44 2.32
CA ALA A 165 18.52 5.90 2.24
C ALA A 165 19.44 6.31 1.09
N GLY A 166 20.60 5.67 0.94
CA GLY A 166 21.55 5.91 -0.15
C GLY A 166 20.92 5.66 -1.53
N THR A 167 20.17 4.57 -1.66
CA THR A 167 19.46 4.24 -2.91
C THR A 167 18.37 5.28 -3.21
N LEU A 168 17.60 5.71 -2.20
CA LEU A 168 16.57 6.75 -2.36
C LEU A 168 17.19 8.09 -2.79
N ILE A 169 18.34 8.48 -2.26
CA ILE A 169 19.07 9.68 -2.67
C ILE A 169 19.55 9.56 -4.12
N ALA A 170 20.13 8.41 -4.50
CA ALA A 170 20.55 8.15 -5.86
C ALA A 170 19.40 8.23 -6.86
N VAL A 171 18.26 7.62 -6.50
CA VAL A 171 17.05 7.64 -7.34
C VAL A 171 16.43 9.04 -7.40
N ALA A 172 16.49 9.83 -6.33
CA ALA A 172 16.07 11.24 -6.33
C ALA A 172 16.79 12.04 -7.40
N ILE A 173 18.14 11.91 -7.45
CA ILE A 173 18.98 12.55 -8.46
C ILE A 173 18.64 12.00 -9.86
N ALA A 174 18.48 10.68 -9.99
CA ALA A 174 18.11 10.05 -11.26
C ALA A 174 16.79 10.60 -11.81
N PHE A 175 15.73 10.68 -11.00
CA PHE A 175 14.44 11.28 -11.43
C PHE A 175 14.63 12.75 -11.83
N PHE A 176 15.40 13.51 -11.08
CA PHE A 176 15.67 14.91 -11.44
C PHE A 176 16.37 15.07 -12.78
N LEU A 177 17.25 14.15 -13.16
CA LEU A 177 17.96 14.19 -14.43
C LEU A 177 17.13 13.61 -15.60
N ILE A 178 16.32 12.59 -15.34
CA ILE A 178 15.54 11.88 -16.36
C ILE A 178 14.23 12.61 -16.70
N CYS A 179 13.50 13.08 -15.68
CA CYS A 179 12.18 13.65 -15.87
C CYS A 179 12.26 15.09 -16.43
N GLU A 180 11.35 15.43 -17.34
CA GLU A 180 11.15 16.79 -17.79
C GLU A 180 10.21 17.54 -16.84
N PRO A 181 10.36 18.89 -16.73
CA PRO A 181 9.37 19.69 -16.04
C PRO A 181 7.99 19.55 -16.67
N ASP A 182 6.96 19.38 -15.85
CA ASP A 182 5.56 19.16 -16.24
C ASP A 182 4.58 20.09 -15.51
N SER A 183 5.11 21.12 -14.81
CA SER A 183 4.29 22.14 -14.16
C SER A 183 3.50 22.95 -15.19
N THR A 184 2.24 23.23 -14.86
CA THR A 184 1.31 24.00 -15.70
C THR A 184 1.14 25.45 -15.25
N ALA A 185 1.59 25.77 -14.02
CA ALA A 185 1.48 27.10 -13.42
C ALA A 185 2.72 27.41 -12.57
N ASN A 186 2.89 28.66 -12.15
CA ASN A 186 3.97 29.09 -11.28
C ASN A 186 3.52 29.07 -9.81
N LEU A 187 4.41 28.65 -8.90
CA LEU A 187 4.14 28.65 -7.46
C LEU A 187 3.82 30.05 -6.90
N LYS A 188 4.30 31.12 -7.56
CA LYS A 188 4.03 32.50 -7.16
C LYS A 188 2.57 32.93 -7.40
N ASP A 189 1.85 32.21 -8.26
CA ASP A 189 0.49 32.56 -8.68
C ASP A 189 -0.59 32.04 -7.71
N ILE A 190 -0.23 31.20 -6.73
CA ILE A 190 -1.16 30.66 -5.76
C ILE A 190 -0.81 31.10 -4.32
N PRO A 191 -1.74 31.73 -3.59
CA PRO A 191 -1.58 31.97 -2.17
C PRO A 191 -1.49 30.65 -1.38
N ALA A 192 -0.56 30.53 -0.43
CA ALA A 192 -0.40 29.34 0.41
C ALA A 192 -1.71 28.88 1.08
N LYS A 193 -2.55 29.83 1.51
CA LYS A 193 -3.86 29.56 2.11
C LYS A 193 -4.82 28.89 1.13
N GLN A 194 -4.79 29.24 -0.15
CA GLN A 194 -5.61 28.62 -1.19
C GLN A 194 -5.11 27.21 -1.48
N LEU A 195 -3.80 27.02 -1.60
CA LEU A 195 -3.20 25.69 -1.78
C LEU A 195 -3.60 24.73 -0.67
N MET A 196 -3.52 25.17 0.59
CA MET A 196 -3.93 24.36 1.75
C MET A 196 -5.43 24.04 1.75
N LYS A 197 -6.28 24.96 1.33
CA LYS A 197 -7.73 24.73 1.22
C LYS A 197 -8.06 23.70 0.14
N GLU A 198 -7.41 23.79 -1.00
CA GLU A 198 -7.61 22.88 -2.14
C GLU A 198 -6.98 21.49 -1.90
N ALA A 199 -6.01 21.38 -1.00
CA ALA A 199 -5.33 20.15 -0.60
C ALA A 199 -6.03 19.42 0.56
N ASN A 200 -7.34 19.61 0.74
CA ASN A 200 -8.10 18.98 1.82
C ASN A 200 -8.09 17.45 1.68
N PRO A 201 -7.50 16.68 2.63
CA PRO A 201 -7.45 15.22 2.57
C PRO A 201 -8.83 14.55 2.72
N PHE A 202 -9.79 15.27 3.27
CA PHE A 202 -11.17 14.80 3.45
C PHE A 202 -12.09 15.18 2.29
N GLN A 203 -11.58 15.82 1.24
CA GLN A 203 -12.40 16.27 0.12
C GLN A 203 -13.17 15.10 -0.52
N ALA A 204 -12.54 13.93 -0.68
CA ALA A 204 -13.19 12.74 -1.22
C ALA A 204 -14.41 12.31 -0.37
N PHE A 205 -14.38 12.49 0.95
CA PHE A 205 -15.49 12.20 1.84
C PHE A 205 -16.61 13.25 1.74
N ILE A 206 -16.26 14.51 1.56
CA ILE A 206 -17.24 15.58 1.35
C ILE A 206 -17.97 15.36 0.02
N ASP A 207 -17.22 15.10 -1.02
CA ASP A 207 -17.73 14.91 -2.38
C ASP A 207 -18.52 13.60 -2.55
N SER A 208 -18.33 12.63 -1.65
CA SER A 208 -19.05 11.35 -1.69
C SER A 208 -20.56 11.50 -1.63
N ARG A 209 -21.06 12.59 -1.05
CA ARG A 209 -22.50 12.90 -1.02
C ARG A 209 -23.13 12.96 -2.41
N ASN A 210 -22.35 13.28 -3.44
CA ASN A 210 -22.82 13.46 -4.81
C ASN A 210 -23.09 12.14 -5.55
N PHE A 211 -22.55 11.01 -5.05
CA PHE A 211 -22.70 9.70 -5.70
C PHE A 211 -23.10 8.57 -4.74
N MET A 212 -23.10 8.81 -3.43
CA MET A 212 -23.33 7.76 -2.45
C MET A 212 -24.75 7.18 -2.55
N CYS A 213 -24.81 5.88 -2.80
CA CYS A 213 -26.03 5.08 -2.78
C CYS A 213 -25.78 3.77 -2.03
N MET A 214 -26.83 3.00 -1.76
CA MET A 214 -26.69 1.76 -0.98
C MET A 214 -25.71 0.76 -1.60
N ALA A 215 -25.65 0.67 -2.94
CA ALA A 215 -24.69 -0.17 -3.64
C ALA A 215 -23.23 0.23 -3.30
N PHE A 216 -22.94 1.54 -3.34
CA PHE A 216 -21.60 2.05 -2.96
C PHE A 216 -21.31 1.87 -1.47
N VAL A 217 -22.29 1.99 -0.58
CA VAL A 217 -22.08 1.71 0.85
C VAL A 217 -21.55 0.29 1.06
N PHE A 218 -22.16 -0.71 0.42
CA PHE A 218 -21.65 -2.09 0.49
C PHE A 218 -20.24 -2.23 -0.12
N LEU A 219 -20.00 -1.67 -1.30
CA LEU A 219 -18.69 -1.77 -1.97
C LEU A 219 -17.57 -1.14 -1.16
N PHE A 220 -17.79 0.03 -0.58
CA PHE A 220 -16.80 0.70 0.27
C PHE A 220 -16.66 0.04 1.63
N ALA A 221 -17.71 -0.54 2.20
CA ALA A 221 -17.61 -1.35 3.39
C ALA A 221 -16.70 -2.59 3.13
N ILE A 222 -16.92 -3.31 2.02
CA ILE A 222 -16.03 -4.41 1.61
C ILE A 222 -14.60 -3.90 1.51
N ASN A 223 -14.36 -2.76 0.85
CA ASN A 223 -13.02 -2.19 0.69
C ASN A 223 -12.34 -1.91 2.03
N ILE A 224 -13.04 -1.27 2.96
CA ILE A 224 -12.52 -1.00 4.31
C ILE A 224 -12.16 -2.32 5.00
N PHE A 225 -13.08 -3.28 5.07
CA PHE A 225 -12.86 -4.51 5.82
C PHE A 225 -11.74 -5.38 5.23
N ILE A 226 -11.65 -5.54 3.91
CA ILE A 226 -10.54 -6.32 3.32
C ILE A 226 -9.18 -5.65 3.57
N ASN A 227 -9.12 -4.31 3.60
CA ASN A 227 -7.87 -3.60 3.87
C ASN A 227 -7.52 -3.58 5.36
N VAL A 228 -8.49 -3.47 6.26
CA VAL A 228 -8.28 -3.66 7.71
C VAL A 228 -7.73 -5.06 7.96
N GLY A 229 -8.39 -6.09 7.41
CA GLY A 229 -7.98 -7.48 7.58
C GLY A 229 -6.58 -7.76 7.02
N ASN A 230 -6.33 -7.34 5.78
CA ASN A 230 -5.02 -7.60 5.14
C ASN A 230 -3.87 -6.85 5.82
N THR A 231 -4.02 -5.54 6.10
CA THR A 231 -2.94 -4.77 6.71
C THR A 231 -2.67 -5.23 8.14
N GLY A 232 -3.73 -5.55 8.90
CA GLY A 232 -3.59 -6.13 10.23
C GLY A 232 -2.89 -7.48 10.20
N PHE A 233 -3.29 -8.35 9.28
CA PHE A 233 -2.66 -9.64 9.06
C PHE A 233 -1.19 -9.48 8.67
N ASP A 234 -0.89 -8.61 7.71
CA ASP A 234 0.45 -8.40 7.18
C ASP A 234 1.44 -7.92 8.27
N GLN A 235 1.01 -6.97 9.07
CA GLN A 235 1.85 -6.44 10.16
C GLN A 235 2.07 -7.49 11.25
N ALA A 236 1.01 -8.17 11.68
CA ALA A 236 1.11 -9.24 12.67
C ALA A 236 1.97 -10.40 12.16
N PHE A 237 1.82 -10.81 10.89
CA PHE A 237 2.60 -11.87 10.28
C PHE A 237 4.09 -11.55 10.30
N ASN A 238 4.49 -10.37 9.82
CA ASN A 238 5.89 -9.94 9.79
C ASN A 238 6.52 -9.95 11.19
N TYR A 239 5.78 -9.45 12.18
CA TYR A 239 6.28 -9.42 13.56
C TYR A 239 6.30 -10.81 14.20
N TYR A 240 5.27 -11.64 13.95
CA TYR A 240 5.16 -13.00 14.45
C TYR A 240 6.29 -13.92 13.98
N LEU A 241 6.71 -13.80 12.71
CA LEU A 241 7.84 -14.55 12.17
C LEU A 241 9.12 -14.33 12.99
N LYS A 242 9.37 -13.11 13.43
CA LYS A 242 10.54 -12.76 14.23
C LYS A 242 10.32 -13.06 15.71
N ALA A 243 9.24 -12.54 16.29
CA ALA A 243 9.03 -12.52 17.74
C ALA A 243 8.65 -13.91 18.31
N GLN A 244 7.86 -14.69 17.59
CA GLN A 244 7.37 -16.00 18.07
C GLN A 244 8.08 -17.18 17.43
N LEU A 245 8.45 -17.08 16.15
CA LEU A 245 9.10 -18.16 15.43
C LEU A 245 10.63 -18.04 15.38
N GLY A 246 11.20 -16.93 15.87
CA GLY A 246 12.64 -16.68 15.90
C GLY A 246 13.31 -16.64 14.50
N LEU A 247 12.52 -16.45 13.45
CA LEU A 247 13.05 -16.42 12.09
C LEU A 247 13.83 -15.14 11.84
N THR A 248 14.89 -15.25 11.05
CA THR A 248 15.72 -14.09 10.69
C THR A 248 15.03 -13.22 9.64
N SER A 249 15.54 -12.02 9.43
CA SER A 249 14.98 -11.07 8.45
C SER A 249 15.04 -11.60 7.02
N SER A 250 16.02 -12.45 6.68
CA SER A 250 16.13 -13.09 5.36
C SER A 250 14.98 -14.07 5.09
N TYR A 251 14.58 -14.87 6.08
CA TYR A 251 13.42 -15.75 5.94
C TYR A 251 12.13 -14.95 5.72
N ASN A 252 11.94 -13.86 6.46
CA ASN A 252 10.82 -12.96 6.23
C ASN A 252 10.83 -12.42 4.79
N GLY A 253 11.99 -11.96 4.32
CA GLY A 253 12.18 -11.47 2.96
C GLY A 253 11.87 -12.51 1.89
N ILE A 254 12.36 -13.75 2.04
CA ILE A 254 12.12 -14.86 1.10
C ILE A 254 10.63 -15.24 1.06
N ILE A 255 9.99 -15.36 2.23
CA ILE A 255 8.55 -15.68 2.30
C ILE A 255 7.73 -14.60 1.60
N LYS A 256 8.04 -13.32 1.83
CA LYS A 256 7.36 -12.20 1.18
C LYS A 256 7.60 -12.15 -0.33
N ALA A 257 8.79 -12.49 -0.80
CA ALA A 257 9.06 -12.63 -2.23
C ALA A 257 8.21 -13.75 -2.84
N GLY A 258 8.11 -14.91 -2.17
CA GLY A 258 7.24 -16.02 -2.57
C GLY A 258 5.75 -15.60 -2.60
N VAL A 259 5.28 -14.87 -1.57
CA VAL A 259 3.94 -14.27 -1.56
C VAL A 259 3.71 -13.37 -2.75
N GLY A 260 4.67 -12.49 -3.07
CA GLY A 260 4.59 -11.59 -4.23
C GLY A 260 4.48 -12.35 -5.55
N PHE A 261 5.26 -13.42 -5.72
CA PHE A 261 5.22 -14.27 -6.90
C PHE A 261 3.87 -15.01 -7.05
N VAL A 262 3.36 -15.62 -5.98
CA VAL A 262 2.05 -16.27 -5.97
C VAL A 262 0.93 -15.26 -6.26
N SER A 263 1.00 -14.08 -5.66
CA SER A 263 0.03 -13.00 -5.89
C SER A 263 0.05 -12.52 -7.35
N PHE A 264 1.23 -12.40 -7.95
CA PHE A 264 1.38 -12.04 -9.35
C PHE A 264 0.72 -13.06 -10.28
N ILE A 265 1.00 -14.36 -10.07
CA ILE A 265 0.36 -15.44 -10.84
C ILE A 265 -1.16 -15.42 -10.65
N ALA A 266 -1.64 -15.29 -9.41
CA ALA A 266 -3.06 -15.25 -9.10
C ALA A 266 -3.77 -14.07 -9.80
N ASN A 267 -3.13 -12.92 -9.87
CA ASN A 267 -3.67 -11.76 -10.58
C ASN A 267 -3.69 -11.96 -12.11
N MET A 268 -2.61 -12.51 -12.67
CA MET A 268 -2.53 -12.75 -14.12
C MET A 268 -3.48 -13.85 -14.62
N SER A 269 -3.84 -14.79 -13.76
CA SER A 269 -4.70 -15.93 -14.12
C SER A 269 -6.10 -15.81 -13.54
N LEU A 270 -6.23 -15.98 -12.23
CA LEU A 270 -7.52 -16.09 -11.52
C LEU A 270 -8.32 -14.77 -11.57
N CYS A 271 -7.67 -13.62 -11.35
CA CYS A 271 -8.35 -12.33 -11.37
C CYS A 271 -8.94 -12.03 -12.77
N ILE A 272 -8.16 -12.23 -13.83
CA ILE A 272 -8.62 -12.01 -15.20
C ILE A 272 -9.76 -13.00 -15.55
N TRP A 273 -9.63 -14.25 -15.14
CA TRP A 273 -10.68 -15.25 -15.35
C TRP A 273 -11.98 -14.89 -14.62
N ILE A 274 -11.89 -14.43 -13.34
CA ILE A 274 -13.05 -13.99 -12.57
C ILE A 274 -13.76 -12.84 -13.28
N ILE A 275 -13.04 -11.79 -13.65
CA ILE A 275 -13.63 -10.59 -14.27
C ILE A 275 -14.27 -10.91 -15.61
N LYS A 276 -13.64 -11.77 -16.44
CA LYS A 276 -14.11 -12.04 -17.80
C LYS A 276 -15.13 -13.19 -17.94
N LYS A 277 -15.10 -14.17 -17.01
CA LYS A 277 -15.79 -15.45 -17.20
C LYS A 277 -16.77 -15.83 -16.08
N THR A 278 -16.83 -15.04 -14.99
CA THR A 278 -17.70 -15.40 -13.85
C THR A 278 -18.63 -14.25 -13.46
N ASN A 279 -19.56 -14.55 -12.54
CA ASN A 279 -20.35 -13.52 -11.89
C ASN A 279 -19.51 -12.85 -10.79
N VAL A 280 -19.00 -11.65 -11.10
CA VAL A 280 -18.05 -10.91 -10.24
C VAL A 280 -18.61 -10.69 -8.83
N LYS A 281 -19.94 -10.44 -8.70
CA LYS A 281 -20.61 -10.24 -7.40
C LYS A 281 -20.57 -11.49 -6.52
N LYS A 282 -20.84 -12.68 -7.11
CA LYS A 282 -20.73 -13.97 -6.40
C LYS A 282 -19.27 -14.30 -6.09
N SER A 283 -18.37 -14.05 -7.03
CA SER A 283 -16.94 -14.28 -6.86
C SER A 283 -16.35 -13.45 -5.74
N MET A 284 -16.82 -12.22 -5.53
CA MET A 284 -16.36 -11.38 -4.41
C MET A 284 -16.72 -12.00 -3.06
N VAL A 285 -17.94 -12.57 -2.90
CA VAL A 285 -18.34 -13.31 -1.69
C VAL A 285 -17.41 -14.51 -1.46
N VAL A 286 -17.13 -15.28 -2.50
CA VAL A 286 -16.25 -16.46 -2.42
C VAL A 286 -14.82 -16.05 -2.05
N LEU A 287 -14.28 -15.01 -2.66
CA LEU A 287 -12.92 -14.52 -2.38
C LEU A 287 -12.75 -14.03 -0.94
N THR A 288 -13.71 -13.24 -0.44
CA THR A 288 -13.67 -12.77 0.96
C THR A 288 -13.85 -13.94 1.94
N ALA A 289 -14.73 -14.90 1.65
CA ALA A 289 -14.91 -16.12 2.45
C ALA A 289 -13.63 -16.98 2.43
N PHE A 290 -12.97 -17.11 1.29
CA PHE A 290 -11.70 -17.80 1.18
C PHE A 290 -10.62 -17.18 2.08
N CYS A 291 -10.50 -15.83 2.08
CA CYS A 291 -9.57 -15.13 2.97
C CYS A 291 -9.92 -15.35 4.45
N ALA A 292 -11.21 -15.34 4.81
CA ALA A 292 -11.65 -15.64 6.18
C ALA A 292 -11.26 -17.08 6.59
N LEU A 293 -11.56 -18.08 5.77
CA LEU A 293 -11.23 -19.48 6.06
C LEU A 293 -9.71 -19.71 6.12
N ALA A 294 -8.94 -19.09 5.21
CA ALA A 294 -7.49 -19.19 5.23
C ALA A 294 -6.90 -18.57 6.51
N SER A 295 -7.48 -17.47 7.03
CA SER A 295 -7.02 -16.88 8.28
C SER A 295 -7.30 -17.75 9.52
N ILE A 296 -8.37 -18.56 9.53
CA ILE A 296 -8.55 -19.60 10.54
C ILE A 296 -7.43 -20.63 10.46
N GLY A 297 -7.08 -21.07 9.25
CA GLY A 297 -5.98 -22.00 9.03
C GLY A 297 -4.67 -21.48 9.63
N THR A 298 -4.39 -20.19 9.49
CA THR A 298 -3.23 -19.54 10.13
C THR A 298 -3.33 -19.57 11.66
N LEU A 299 -4.51 -19.25 12.22
CA LEU A 299 -4.75 -19.18 13.66
C LEU A 299 -4.52 -20.53 14.36
N ILE A 300 -5.06 -21.62 13.78
CA ILE A 300 -5.01 -22.96 14.38
C ILE A 300 -3.71 -23.72 14.07
N SER A 301 -2.89 -23.21 13.15
CA SER A 301 -1.66 -23.89 12.73
C SER A 301 -0.65 -23.97 13.88
N VAL A 302 -0.14 -25.19 14.12
CA VAL A 302 0.95 -25.46 15.07
C VAL A 302 2.28 -25.60 14.33
N LYS A 303 2.26 -26.21 13.13
CA LYS A 303 3.46 -26.41 12.32
C LYS A 303 3.74 -25.17 11.47
N ILE A 304 4.99 -24.71 11.47
CA ILE A 304 5.43 -23.51 10.76
C ILE A 304 5.11 -23.57 9.24
N GLY A 305 5.31 -24.71 8.59
CA GLY A 305 5.02 -24.86 7.16
C GLY A 305 3.53 -24.69 6.85
N ILE A 306 2.64 -25.18 7.73
CA ILE A 306 1.18 -25.04 7.58
C ILE A 306 0.79 -23.56 7.81
N PHE A 307 1.37 -22.92 8.83
CA PHE A 307 1.17 -21.51 9.11
C PHE A 307 1.54 -20.63 7.89
N ILE A 308 2.72 -20.87 7.30
CA ILE A 308 3.18 -20.14 6.10
C ILE A 308 2.26 -20.42 4.90
N LEU A 309 1.85 -21.68 4.69
CA LEU A 309 0.96 -22.05 3.59
C LEU A 309 -0.38 -21.28 3.67
N PHE A 310 -1.06 -21.31 4.82
CA PHE A 310 -2.30 -20.59 5.00
C PHE A 310 -2.11 -19.07 4.90
N SER A 311 -0.98 -18.55 5.36
CA SER A 311 -0.64 -17.13 5.18
C SER A 311 -0.50 -16.75 3.70
N ILE A 312 0.17 -17.56 2.90
CA ILE A 312 0.26 -17.35 1.44
C ILE A 312 -1.14 -17.35 0.80
N LEU A 313 -2.04 -18.24 1.25
CA LEU A 313 -3.42 -18.26 0.75
C LEU A 313 -4.20 -17.00 1.09
N VAL A 314 -4.04 -16.44 2.31
CA VAL A 314 -4.64 -15.15 2.68
C VAL A 314 -4.15 -14.03 1.74
N TYR A 315 -2.84 -13.94 1.51
CA TYR A 315 -2.27 -12.93 0.61
C TYR A 315 -2.73 -13.10 -0.84
N ALA A 316 -2.77 -14.34 -1.34
CA ALA A 316 -3.25 -14.63 -2.69
C ALA A 316 -4.72 -14.23 -2.88
N GLY A 317 -5.57 -14.57 -1.91
CA GLY A 317 -6.99 -14.18 -1.91
C GLY A 317 -7.18 -12.66 -1.89
N TYR A 318 -6.45 -11.96 -1.02
CA TYR A 318 -6.49 -10.49 -0.97
C TYR A 318 -6.02 -9.86 -2.28
N SER A 319 -4.91 -10.35 -2.84
CA SER A 319 -4.34 -9.77 -4.06
C SER A 319 -5.30 -9.81 -5.26
N VAL A 320 -6.15 -10.83 -5.32
CA VAL A 320 -7.22 -10.95 -6.33
C VAL A 320 -8.46 -10.13 -5.95
N SER A 321 -8.78 -10.04 -4.65
CA SER A 321 -9.97 -9.32 -4.18
C SER A 321 -9.95 -7.83 -4.50
N VAL A 322 -8.78 -7.18 -4.39
CA VAL A 322 -8.66 -5.73 -4.62
C VAL A 322 -9.00 -5.33 -6.05
N PRO A 323 -8.38 -5.88 -7.12
CA PRO A 323 -8.71 -5.50 -8.48
C PRO A 323 -10.13 -5.94 -8.89
N VAL A 324 -10.64 -7.05 -8.37
CA VAL A 324 -12.04 -7.48 -8.59
C VAL A 324 -13.00 -6.45 -8.00
N LEU A 325 -12.77 -6.02 -6.76
CA LEU A 325 -13.58 -4.98 -6.12
C LEU A 325 -13.47 -3.63 -6.83
N GLN A 326 -12.26 -3.26 -7.24
CA GLN A 326 -12.00 -2.03 -8.01
C GLN A 326 -12.79 -2.02 -9.32
N ASN A 327 -12.86 -3.16 -10.02
CA ASN A 327 -13.68 -3.32 -11.22
C ASN A 327 -15.16 -3.13 -10.89
N MET A 328 -15.68 -3.77 -9.82
CA MET A 328 -17.09 -3.61 -9.41
C MET A 328 -17.44 -2.16 -9.10
N VAL A 329 -16.55 -1.43 -8.42
CA VAL A 329 -16.73 0.00 -8.10
C VAL A 329 -16.71 0.84 -9.37
N ALA A 330 -15.80 0.55 -10.30
CA ALA A 330 -15.68 1.27 -11.56
C ALA A 330 -16.89 1.04 -12.50
N ASP A 331 -17.44 -0.18 -12.50
CA ASP A 331 -18.62 -0.54 -13.29
C ASP A 331 -19.93 0.06 -12.71
N GLN A 332 -19.98 0.30 -11.40
CA GLN A 332 -21.11 0.93 -10.71
C GLN A 332 -21.12 2.46 -10.91
N ALA A 333 -19.98 3.08 -11.21
CA ALA A 333 -19.84 4.52 -11.35
C ALA A 333 -20.28 5.01 -12.73
N SER A 334 -21.01 6.14 -12.80
CA SER A 334 -21.24 6.83 -14.05
C SER A 334 -19.92 7.38 -14.64
N PRO A 335 -19.80 7.54 -15.96
CA PRO A 335 -18.58 8.06 -16.59
C PRO A 335 -18.11 9.39 -15.99
N GLU A 336 -19.04 10.29 -15.64
CA GLU A 336 -18.75 11.62 -15.10
C GLU A 336 -18.24 11.55 -13.66
N GLN A 337 -18.67 10.55 -12.88
CA GLN A 337 -18.35 10.41 -11.46
C GLN A 337 -17.20 9.44 -11.21
N LYS A 338 -16.73 8.71 -12.23
CA LYS A 338 -15.75 7.62 -12.09
C LYS A 338 -14.48 8.03 -11.34
N ASN A 339 -13.91 9.19 -11.66
CA ASN A 339 -12.71 9.69 -10.99
C ASN A 339 -12.96 10.00 -9.50
N LEU A 340 -14.12 10.57 -9.18
CA LEU A 340 -14.50 10.90 -7.82
C LEU A 340 -14.72 9.63 -6.98
N VAL A 341 -15.44 8.66 -7.54
CA VAL A 341 -15.70 7.36 -6.93
C VAL A 341 -14.38 6.59 -6.68
N MET A 342 -13.46 6.60 -7.65
CA MET A 342 -12.15 5.97 -7.49
C MET A 342 -11.25 6.69 -6.48
N GLY A 343 -11.35 8.02 -6.38
CA GLY A 343 -10.70 8.79 -5.32
C GLY A 343 -11.19 8.38 -3.93
N PHE A 344 -12.50 8.20 -3.76
CA PHE A 344 -13.09 7.73 -2.51
C PHE A 344 -12.71 6.27 -2.20
N PHE A 345 -12.62 5.42 -3.23
CA PHE A 345 -12.12 4.05 -3.09
C PHE A 345 -10.71 4.02 -2.48
N ASN A 346 -9.78 4.83 -3.00
CA ASN A 346 -8.42 4.92 -2.47
C ASN A 346 -8.38 5.50 -1.04
N ALA A 347 -9.24 6.48 -0.75
CA ALA A 347 -9.34 7.06 0.59
C ALA A 347 -9.84 6.03 1.62
N THR A 348 -10.87 5.24 1.29
CA THR A 348 -11.38 4.17 2.16
C THR A 348 -10.39 3.03 2.31
N GLN A 349 -9.61 2.70 1.27
CA GLN A 349 -8.51 1.74 1.35
C GLN A 349 -7.43 2.21 2.36
N SER A 350 -7.05 3.47 2.30
CA SER A 350 -6.06 4.05 3.22
C SER A 350 -6.54 4.01 4.66
N LEU A 351 -7.81 4.40 4.92
CA LEU A 351 -8.41 4.31 6.25
C LEU A 351 -8.44 2.88 6.77
N GLY A 352 -8.81 1.90 5.93
CA GLY A 352 -8.77 0.49 6.28
C GLY A 352 -7.37 0.04 6.68
N SER A 353 -6.36 0.44 5.91
CA SER A 353 -4.96 0.09 6.20
C SER A 353 -4.46 0.71 7.52
N ILE A 354 -4.80 1.97 7.80
CA ILE A 354 -4.47 2.64 9.07
C ILE A 354 -5.11 1.88 10.24
N ALA A 355 -6.41 1.63 10.17
CA ALA A 355 -7.15 0.93 11.22
C ALA A 355 -6.61 -0.50 11.45
N GLY A 356 -6.32 -1.23 10.36
CA GLY A 356 -5.76 -2.59 10.43
C GLY A 356 -4.40 -2.61 11.10
N SER A 357 -3.52 -1.66 10.76
CA SER A 357 -2.18 -1.56 11.36
C SER A 357 -2.23 -1.29 12.86
N LEU A 358 -3.05 -0.30 13.30
CA LEU A 358 -3.23 0.02 14.71
C LEU A 358 -3.84 -1.16 15.48
N THR A 359 -4.92 -1.72 14.96
CA THR A 359 -5.61 -2.86 15.58
C THR A 359 -4.67 -4.04 15.79
N ALA A 360 -3.87 -4.38 14.78
CA ALA A 360 -2.92 -5.49 14.88
C ALA A 360 -1.89 -5.24 15.97
N GLY A 361 -1.31 -4.04 16.05
CA GLY A 361 -0.30 -3.70 17.06
C GLY A 361 -0.84 -3.84 18.48
N PHE A 362 -1.97 -3.19 18.78
CA PHE A 362 -2.53 -3.22 20.13
C PHE A 362 -3.07 -4.61 20.55
N ILE A 363 -3.71 -5.33 19.63
CA ILE A 363 -4.25 -6.67 19.92
C ILE A 363 -3.11 -7.69 20.10
N TYR A 364 -2.02 -7.56 19.34
CA TYR A 364 -0.85 -8.42 19.48
C TYR A 364 -0.25 -8.35 20.92
N SER A 365 -0.23 -7.17 21.52
CA SER A 365 0.26 -6.97 22.90
C SER A 365 -0.53 -7.77 23.95
N VAL A 366 -1.81 -8.10 23.65
CA VAL A 366 -2.63 -8.96 24.52
C VAL A 366 -2.30 -10.43 24.29
N ASN A 367 -2.25 -10.86 23.04
CA ASN A 367 -1.84 -12.20 22.64
C ASN A 367 -1.39 -12.22 21.18
N ALA A 368 -0.25 -12.84 20.91
CA ALA A 368 0.38 -12.88 19.58
C ALA A 368 -0.49 -13.53 18.47
N LYS A 369 -1.44 -14.39 18.83
CA LYS A 369 -2.37 -15.03 17.87
C LYS A 369 -3.67 -14.25 17.65
N LEU A 370 -4.04 -13.34 18.54
CA LEU A 370 -5.30 -12.58 18.43
C LEU A 370 -5.43 -11.76 17.12
N PRO A 371 -4.39 -11.16 16.55
CA PRO A 371 -4.51 -10.47 15.27
C PRO A 371 -5.01 -11.38 14.14
N PHE A 372 -4.62 -12.66 14.13
CA PHE A 372 -5.11 -13.63 13.14
C PHE A 372 -6.58 -14.00 13.36
N ALA A 373 -7.02 -14.09 14.63
CA ALA A 373 -8.44 -14.25 14.97
C ALA A 373 -9.26 -13.02 14.56
N CYS A 374 -8.74 -11.81 14.83
CA CYS A 374 -9.36 -10.56 14.36
C CYS A 374 -9.47 -10.51 12.84
N THR A 375 -8.45 -10.95 12.13
CA THR A 375 -8.47 -11.02 10.66
C THR A 375 -9.63 -11.89 10.18
N PHE A 376 -9.85 -13.05 10.79
CA PHE A 376 -11.00 -13.89 10.49
C PHE A 376 -12.34 -13.17 10.71
N VAL A 377 -12.52 -12.50 11.85
CA VAL A 377 -13.75 -11.76 12.15
C VAL A 377 -13.96 -10.64 11.14
N ILE A 378 -12.93 -9.87 10.83
CA ILE A 378 -12.97 -8.74 9.90
C ILE A 378 -13.32 -9.21 8.48
N TYR A 379 -12.68 -10.27 7.97
CA TYR A 379 -13.06 -10.83 6.68
C TYR A 379 -14.47 -11.41 6.68
N SER A 380 -14.94 -11.99 7.80
CA SER A 380 -16.32 -12.48 7.93
C SER A 380 -17.36 -11.35 7.85
N VAL A 381 -17.05 -10.18 8.42
CA VAL A 381 -17.87 -8.96 8.22
C VAL A 381 -17.81 -8.51 6.75
N GLY A 382 -16.64 -8.60 6.13
CA GLY A 382 -16.48 -8.36 4.68
C GLY A 382 -17.34 -9.32 3.83
N VAL A 383 -17.44 -10.60 4.21
CA VAL A 383 -18.35 -11.58 3.57
C VAL A 383 -19.79 -11.15 3.70
N ALA A 384 -20.22 -10.72 4.89
CA ALA A 384 -21.59 -10.25 5.11
C ALA A 384 -21.91 -9.02 4.25
N ALA A 385 -20.97 -8.06 4.13
CA ALA A 385 -21.13 -6.90 3.26
C ALA A 385 -21.20 -7.31 1.77
N ALA A 386 -20.34 -8.24 1.31
CA ALA A 386 -20.35 -8.76 -0.06
C ALA A 386 -21.65 -9.51 -0.38
N PHE A 387 -22.14 -10.29 0.57
CA PHE A 387 -23.43 -10.97 0.44
C PHE A 387 -24.60 -9.98 0.43
N GLY A 388 -24.56 -8.96 1.27
CA GLY A 388 -25.53 -7.85 1.26
C GLY A 388 -25.61 -7.15 -0.09
N TYR A 389 -24.45 -6.86 -0.70
CA TYR A 389 -24.36 -6.31 -2.05
C TYR A 389 -24.98 -7.23 -3.11
N LEU A 390 -24.70 -8.53 -3.02
CA LEU A 390 -25.27 -9.54 -3.92
C LEU A 390 -26.78 -9.62 -3.82
N CYS A 391 -27.33 -9.58 -2.59
CA CYS A 391 -28.77 -9.62 -2.34
C CYS A 391 -29.47 -8.33 -2.78
N TYR A 392 -28.82 -7.16 -2.58
CA TYR A 392 -29.34 -5.87 -3.03
C TYR A 392 -29.59 -5.86 -4.55
N HIS A 393 -28.62 -6.26 -5.33
CA HIS A 393 -28.74 -6.32 -6.79
C HIS A 393 -29.70 -7.41 -7.33
N LYS A 394 -29.99 -8.44 -6.54
CA LYS A 394 -31.03 -9.42 -6.93
C LYS A 394 -32.46 -8.89 -6.79
N LYS A 395 -32.65 -7.84 -5.98
CA LYS A 395 -33.97 -7.23 -5.82
C LYS A 395 -34.25 -6.14 -6.87
N GLU A 396 -33.20 -5.62 -7.50
CA GLU A 396 -33.30 -4.61 -8.56
C GLU A 396 -33.38 -5.23 -9.97
N ALA A 397 -33.00 -6.49 -10.14
CA ALA A 397 -33.07 -7.27 -11.40
C ALA A 397 -34.36 -8.10 -11.46
#